data_118c4dd53aa8548d9e12267d9905bf44
#
_entry.id   118c4dd53aa8548d9e12267d9905bf44
#
_cell.length_a   1.000
_cell.length_b   1.000
_cell.length_c   1.000
_cell.angle_alpha   90.00
_cell.angle_beta   90.00
_cell.angle_gamma   90.00
#
_symmetry.space_group_name_H-M   'P 1'
#
loop_
_entity.id
_entity.type
_entity.pdbx_description
1 polymer ?
#
loop_
_entity_poly.entity_id
_entity_poly.type
_entity_poly.pdbx_seq_one_letter_code
_entity_poly.pdbx_strand_id
1 'polypeptide(L)'
;DRQFGNGIDILPQMYYLNYRNVFNNAQPYRLELNKTLKGDIAISYKNVFKMFFANVGFIYVNAKDGYLHAYNIVNRQLVFHLSPTIGNYRIMQLKQEASKAFYRWNTKISEQLSIGKSYQNYEINNNTYEGRTDFFQTGIDFNAQFTKWFGISSINLYTFNKTYINNKTSEKNISTFNSLNSAFINLTKNLTLNVEGQ
;
A
#
# COMPACT_ATOMS: atom_id res chain seq x y z
N ASP A 1 18.59 -1.68 8.17
CA ASP A 1 18.45 -3.14 8.06
C ASP A 1 19.11 -3.66 6.79
N ARG A 2 19.78 -4.79 6.90
CA ARG A 2 20.40 -5.49 5.78
C ARG A 2 19.64 -6.80 5.59
N GLN A 3 19.00 -6.97 4.45
CA GLN A 3 18.26 -8.19 4.12
C GLN A 3 18.79 -8.77 2.82
N PHE A 4 18.87 -10.10 2.76
CA PHE A 4 19.06 -10.81 1.50
C PHE A 4 17.74 -10.80 0.72
N GLY A 5 17.81 -10.73 -0.60
CA GLY A 5 16.64 -10.92 -1.44
C GLY A 5 15.93 -12.25 -1.16
N ASN A 6 14.67 -12.35 -1.53
CA ASN A 6 13.91 -13.59 -1.35
C ASN A 6 14.61 -14.75 -2.07
N GLY A 7 14.76 -15.88 -1.37
CA GLY A 7 15.49 -17.03 -1.91
C GLY A 7 14.91 -17.58 -3.22
N ILE A 8 13.62 -17.35 -3.49
CA ILE A 8 12.96 -17.74 -4.74
C ILE A 8 13.46 -16.93 -5.94
N ASP A 9 13.84 -15.66 -5.72
CA ASP A 9 14.33 -14.77 -6.77
C ASP A 9 15.76 -15.10 -7.21
N ILE A 10 16.46 -15.94 -6.47
CA ILE A 10 17.87 -16.28 -6.69
C ILE A 10 18.03 -17.57 -7.51
N LEU A 11 17.02 -18.42 -7.52
CA LEU A 11 17.07 -19.68 -8.26
C LEU A 11 16.88 -19.44 -9.76
N PRO A 12 17.75 -20.00 -10.63
CA PRO A 12 17.55 -19.94 -12.07
C PRO A 12 16.31 -20.77 -12.42
N GLN A 13 15.21 -20.10 -12.67
CA GLN A 13 13.93 -20.72 -12.98
C GLN A 13 13.23 -19.97 -14.09
N MET A 14 12.61 -20.72 -14.96
CA MET A 14 11.65 -20.18 -15.93
C MET A 14 10.30 -20.83 -15.67
N TYR A 15 9.28 -20.02 -15.41
CA TYR A 15 7.92 -20.54 -15.24
C TYR A 15 6.87 -19.57 -15.80
N TYR A 16 5.77 -20.13 -16.24
CA TYR A 16 4.63 -19.37 -16.75
C TYR A 16 3.76 -18.91 -15.59
N LEU A 17 3.57 -17.61 -15.47
CA LEU A 17 2.60 -17.03 -14.54
C LEU A 17 1.17 -17.14 -15.13
N ASN A 18 1.06 -16.94 -16.44
CA ASN A 18 -0.14 -17.17 -17.25
C ASN A 18 0.26 -17.13 -18.73
N TYR A 19 -0.71 -17.27 -19.65
CA TYR A 19 -0.42 -17.30 -21.10
C TYR A 19 0.22 -16.04 -21.70
N ARG A 20 0.20 -14.91 -20.96
CA ARG A 20 0.82 -13.63 -21.35
C ARG A 20 2.06 -13.28 -20.57
N ASN A 21 2.25 -13.90 -19.41
CA ASN A 21 3.30 -13.53 -18.48
C ASN A 21 4.21 -14.72 -18.20
N VAL A 22 5.49 -14.54 -18.40
CA VAL A 22 6.54 -15.55 -18.15
C VAL A 22 7.55 -14.96 -17.20
N PHE A 23 7.94 -15.70 -16.19
CA PHE A 23 9.10 -15.38 -15.37
C PHE A 23 10.31 -16.16 -15.86
N ASN A 24 11.39 -15.47 -16.17
CA ASN A 24 12.63 -16.08 -16.63
C ASN A 24 13.81 -15.54 -15.80
N ASN A 25 14.35 -16.40 -14.97
CA ASN A 25 15.49 -16.10 -14.12
C ASN A 25 16.70 -16.95 -14.54
N ALA A 26 17.05 -16.92 -15.80
CA ALA A 26 18.09 -17.78 -16.38
C ALA A 26 19.52 -17.36 -16.05
N GLN A 27 19.74 -16.20 -15.42
CA GLN A 27 21.08 -15.71 -15.11
C GLN A 27 21.46 -16.01 -13.66
N PRO A 28 22.71 -16.44 -13.38
CA PRO A 28 23.19 -16.62 -12.02
C PRO A 28 23.33 -15.24 -11.36
N TYR A 29 22.51 -14.96 -10.36
CA TYR A 29 22.58 -13.72 -9.58
C TYR A 29 23.63 -13.82 -8.48
N ARG A 30 24.37 -12.71 -8.32
CA ARG A 30 25.16 -12.52 -7.12
C ARG A 30 24.21 -12.16 -5.98
N LEU A 31 24.40 -12.80 -4.83
CA LEU A 31 23.75 -12.42 -3.57
C LEU A 31 24.29 -11.05 -3.16
N GLU A 32 23.57 -9.99 -3.52
CA GLU A 32 23.88 -8.65 -3.04
C GLU A 32 22.99 -8.29 -1.86
N LEU A 33 23.58 -7.56 -0.91
CA LEU A 33 22.87 -7.13 0.29
C LEU A 33 21.95 -5.96 -0.04
N ASN A 34 20.68 -6.13 0.22
CA ASN A 34 19.73 -5.02 0.20
C ASN A 34 20.05 -4.06 1.36
N LYS A 35 20.11 -2.78 1.05
CA LYS A 35 20.37 -1.71 2.02
C LYS A 35 19.13 -0.84 2.14
N THR A 36 18.56 -0.77 3.33
CA THR A 36 17.39 0.07 3.59
C THR A 36 17.69 1.06 4.70
N LEU A 37 17.50 2.34 4.39
CA LEU A 37 17.44 3.43 5.36
C LEU A 37 15.99 3.81 5.55
N LYS A 38 15.48 3.70 6.77
CA LYS A 38 14.13 4.12 7.14
C LYS A 38 14.22 5.11 8.29
N GLY A 39 13.52 6.24 8.15
CA GLY A 39 13.32 7.23 9.19
C GLY A 39 11.84 7.58 9.29
N ASP A 40 11.34 7.72 10.50
CA ASP A 40 9.99 8.20 10.77
C ASP A 40 9.99 9.18 11.95
N ILE A 41 9.15 10.19 11.82
CA ILE A 41 8.90 11.18 12.85
C ILE A 41 7.39 11.31 12.98
N ALA A 42 6.88 11.23 14.21
CA ALA A 42 5.45 11.38 14.47
C ALA A 42 5.19 12.28 15.68
N ILE A 43 4.13 13.05 15.58
CA ILE A 43 3.60 13.88 16.67
C ILE A 43 2.20 13.39 16.96
N SER A 44 1.95 13.04 18.22
CA SER A 44 0.66 12.53 18.66
C SER A 44 0.05 13.48 19.70
N TYR A 45 -1.23 13.75 19.55
CA TYR A 45 -2.04 14.46 20.51
C TYR A 45 -3.12 13.54 21.06
N LYS A 46 -3.23 13.47 22.38
CA LYS A 46 -4.22 12.63 23.08
C LYS A 46 -4.94 13.45 24.12
N ASN A 47 -6.26 13.55 23.98
CA ASN A 47 -7.14 14.11 25.00
C ASN A 47 -8.14 13.07 25.45
N VAL A 48 -7.86 12.45 26.60
CA VAL A 48 -8.66 11.36 27.15
C VAL A 48 -10.07 11.82 27.55
N PHE A 49 -10.18 13.03 28.14
CA PHE A 49 -11.47 13.57 28.56
C PHE A 49 -12.41 13.87 27.39
N LYS A 50 -11.87 14.31 26.27
CA LYS A 50 -12.63 14.57 25.05
C LYS A 50 -12.68 13.34 24.13
N MET A 51 -12.03 12.22 24.53
CA MET A 51 -11.88 11.01 23.72
C MET A 51 -11.40 11.31 22.29
N PHE A 52 -10.50 12.26 22.17
CA PHE A 52 -9.92 12.69 20.89
C PHE A 52 -8.46 12.30 20.81
N PHE A 53 -8.07 11.70 19.68
CA PHE A 53 -6.71 11.30 19.36
C PHE A 53 -6.39 11.80 17.97
N ALA A 54 -5.21 12.37 17.81
CA ALA A 54 -4.68 12.75 16.51
C ALA A 54 -3.19 12.40 16.44
N ASN A 55 -2.77 11.96 15.28
CA ASN A 55 -1.38 11.62 14.99
C ASN A 55 -1.01 12.15 13.60
N VAL A 56 0.14 12.81 13.51
CA VAL A 56 0.70 13.25 12.23
C VAL A 56 2.12 12.73 12.17
N GLY A 57 2.45 12.00 11.12
CA GLY A 57 3.77 11.40 10.96
C GLY A 57 4.31 11.58 9.55
N PHE A 58 5.63 11.73 9.44
CA PHE A 58 6.37 11.72 8.20
C PHE A 58 7.25 10.48 8.15
N ILE A 59 7.18 9.76 7.04
CA ILE A 59 7.95 8.54 6.79
C ILE A 59 8.85 8.77 5.58
N TYR A 60 10.12 8.44 5.75
CA TYR A 60 11.10 8.39 4.68
C TYR A 60 11.71 6.99 4.60
N VAL A 61 11.69 6.41 3.41
CA VAL A 61 12.35 5.14 3.12
C VAL A 61 13.23 5.33 1.90
N ASN A 62 14.47 4.85 1.98
CA ASN A 62 15.38 4.76 0.84
C ASN A 62 16.00 3.37 0.85
N ALA A 63 15.68 2.57 -0.14
CA ALA A 63 16.16 1.21 -0.28
C ALA A 63 16.96 1.08 -1.57
N LYS A 64 18.02 0.28 -1.51
CA LYS A 64 18.81 -0.18 -2.65
C LYS A 64 18.74 -1.68 -2.67
N ASP A 65 18.18 -2.22 -3.73
CA ASP A 65 18.11 -3.64 -3.98
C ASP A 65 19.31 -4.09 -4.83
N GLY A 66 19.81 -5.28 -4.58
CA GLY A 66 20.94 -5.84 -5.33
C GLY A 66 20.61 -6.17 -6.79
N TYR A 67 19.34 -6.09 -7.16
CA TYR A 67 18.85 -6.36 -8.51
C TYR A 67 17.63 -5.47 -8.83
N LEU A 68 17.37 -5.29 -10.11
CA LEU A 68 16.24 -4.54 -10.62
C LEU A 68 15.24 -5.48 -11.29
N HIS A 69 13.95 -5.29 -11.00
CA HIS A 69 12.90 -5.97 -11.75
C HIS A 69 12.84 -5.46 -13.18
N ALA A 70 13.01 -6.38 -14.13
CA ALA A 70 13.06 -6.08 -15.54
C ALA A 70 11.93 -6.78 -16.30
N TYR A 71 11.47 -6.16 -17.36
CA TYR A 71 10.37 -6.60 -18.19
C TYR A 71 10.77 -6.55 -19.65
N ASN A 72 10.66 -7.66 -20.37
CA ASN A 72 10.83 -7.68 -21.82
C ASN A 72 9.51 -8.05 -22.50
N ILE A 73 9.16 -7.37 -23.56
CA ILE A 73 8.02 -7.71 -24.40
C ILE A 73 8.54 -8.51 -25.60
N VAL A 74 8.29 -9.83 -25.58
CA VAL A 74 8.70 -10.75 -26.64
C VAL A 74 7.46 -11.46 -27.15
N ASN A 75 7.19 -11.38 -28.46
CA ASN A 75 6.05 -12.06 -29.11
C ASN A 75 4.69 -11.79 -28.41
N ARG A 76 4.46 -10.55 -27.97
CA ARG A 76 3.25 -10.13 -27.21
C ARG A 76 3.14 -10.77 -25.81
N GLN A 77 4.18 -11.42 -25.34
CA GLN A 77 4.29 -11.92 -23.98
C GLN A 77 5.15 -10.96 -23.16
N LEU A 78 4.76 -10.74 -21.90
CA LEU A 78 5.55 -9.99 -20.93
C LEU A 78 6.46 -10.98 -20.19
N VAL A 79 7.75 -10.87 -20.42
CA VAL A 79 8.76 -11.71 -19.76
C VAL A 79 9.37 -10.92 -18.63
N PHE A 80 9.18 -11.41 -17.41
CA PHE A 80 9.78 -10.84 -16.20
C PHE A 80 11.14 -11.51 -15.97
N HIS A 81 12.15 -10.72 -15.64
CA HIS A 81 13.44 -11.22 -15.20
C HIS A 81 14.06 -10.26 -14.19
N LEU A 82 15.10 -10.71 -13.51
CA LEU A 82 15.90 -9.87 -12.64
C LEU A 82 17.12 -9.39 -13.43
N SER A 83 17.35 -8.08 -13.44
CA SER A 83 18.54 -7.46 -14.01
C SER A 83 19.60 -7.29 -12.91
N PRO A 84 20.90 -7.52 -13.21
CA PRO A 84 21.98 -7.29 -12.24
C PRO A 84 22.24 -5.81 -11.95
N THR A 85 21.39 -4.94 -12.43
CA THR A 85 21.42 -3.50 -12.17
C THR A 85 20.85 -3.20 -10.79
N ILE A 86 21.48 -2.29 -10.06
CA ILE A 86 21.02 -1.89 -8.72
C ILE A 86 19.66 -1.18 -8.82
N GLY A 87 18.65 -1.73 -8.19
CA GLY A 87 17.34 -1.11 -8.02
C GLY A 87 17.39 -0.02 -6.94
N ASN A 88 16.77 1.12 -7.21
CA ASN A 88 16.57 2.18 -6.22
C ASN A 88 15.07 2.34 -5.95
N TYR A 89 14.71 2.39 -4.67
CA TYR A 89 13.35 2.62 -4.22
C TYR A 89 13.35 3.69 -3.12
N ARG A 90 12.54 4.72 -3.26
CA ARG A 90 12.41 5.79 -2.29
C ARG A 90 10.94 6.13 -2.06
N ILE A 91 10.55 6.27 -0.80
CA ILE A 91 9.23 6.77 -0.40
C ILE A 91 9.40 7.99 0.50
N MET A 92 8.55 8.98 0.27
CA MET A 92 8.30 10.09 1.17
C MET A 92 6.79 10.15 1.39
N GLN A 93 6.35 10.06 2.63
CA GLN A 93 4.92 9.97 2.96
C GLN A 93 4.61 10.77 4.20
N LEU A 94 3.60 11.62 4.11
CA LEU A 94 2.94 12.24 5.25
C LEU A 94 1.69 11.42 5.56
N LYS A 95 1.54 11.03 6.83
CA LYS A 95 0.34 10.36 7.34
C LYS A 95 -0.30 11.22 8.41
N GLN A 96 -1.61 11.25 8.39
CA GLN A 96 -2.43 11.84 9.44
C GLN A 96 -3.50 10.83 9.82
N GLU A 97 -3.73 10.69 11.10
CA GLU A 97 -4.81 9.90 11.66
C GLU A 97 -5.49 10.72 12.75
N ALA A 98 -6.80 10.78 12.72
CA ALA A 98 -7.57 11.40 13.78
C ALA A 98 -8.74 10.51 14.16
N SER A 99 -9.07 10.45 15.42
CA SER A 99 -10.25 9.71 15.90
C SER A 99 -10.90 10.39 17.06
N LYS A 100 -12.23 10.32 17.08
CA LYS A 100 -13.06 10.82 18.16
C LYS A 100 -14.13 9.81 18.51
N ALA A 101 -14.24 9.51 19.80
CA ALA A 101 -15.35 8.73 20.34
C ALA A 101 -16.36 9.66 21.06
N PHE A 102 -17.63 9.31 20.90
CA PHE A 102 -18.76 10.01 21.49
C PHE A 102 -19.47 9.04 22.44
N TYR A 103 -19.16 9.16 23.73
CA TYR A 103 -19.66 8.23 24.75
C TYR A 103 -21.18 8.15 24.78
N ARG A 104 -21.85 9.31 24.71
CA ARG A 104 -23.33 9.38 24.77
C ARG A 104 -24.02 8.58 23.67
N TRP A 105 -23.37 8.49 22.51
CA TRP A 105 -23.92 7.82 21.31
C TRP A 105 -23.23 6.49 21.02
N ASN A 106 -22.29 6.09 21.89
CA ASN A 106 -21.47 4.90 21.68
C ASN A 106 -20.94 4.80 20.23
N THR A 107 -20.42 5.94 19.75
CA THR A 107 -20.02 6.12 18.37
C THR A 107 -18.52 6.50 18.31
N LYS A 108 -17.80 5.92 17.37
CA LYS A 108 -16.43 6.29 17.05
C LYS A 108 -16.32 6.68 15.58
N ILE A 109 -15.68 7.78 15.32
CA ILE A 109 -15.31 8.23 13.98
C ILE A 109 -13.79 8.28 13.93
N SER A 110 -13.19 7.70 12.90
CA SER A 110 -11.77 7.79 12.64
C SER A 110 -11.56 8.25 11.20
N GLU A 111 -10.58 9.10 11.01
CA GLU A 111 -10.13 9.59 9.71
C GLU A 111 -8.67 9.21 9.55
N GLN A 112 -8.30 8.82 8.35
CA GLN A 112 -6.91 8.63 7.93
C GLN A 112 -6.65 9.37 6.63
N LEU A 113 -5.53 10.04 6.56
CA LEU A 113 -5.03 10.72 5.38
C LEU A 113 -3.58 10.32 5.13
N SER A 114 -3.26 10.03 3.90
CA SER A 114 -1.91 9.71 3.48
C SER A 114 -1.62 10.37 2.14
N ILE A 115 -0.54 11.12 2.07
CA ILE A 115 -0.08 11.76 0.84
C ILE A 115 1.41 11.55 0.70
N GLY A 116 1.86 11.22 -0.50
CA GLY A 116 3.28 10.98 -0.68
C GLY A 116 3.71 10.77 -2.11
N LYS A 117 4.99 10.44 -2.22
CA LYS A 117 5.65 10.13 -3.48
C LYS A 117 6.51 8.90 -3.29
N SER A 118 6.44 8.01 -4.27
CA SER A 118 7.38 6.90 -4.38
C SER A 118 8.18 7.03 -5.68
N TYR A 119 9.43 6.67 -5.62
CA TYR A 119 10.34 6.62 -6.75
C TYR A 119 10.90 5.20 -6.81
N GLN A 120 10.92 4.63 -8.01
CA GLN A 120 11.57 3.34 -8.23
C GLN A 120 12.13 3.27 -9.64
N ASN A 121 13.24 2.57 -9.78
CA ASN A 121 13.78 2.25 -11.08
C ASN A 121 13.21 0.90 -11.54
N TYR A 122 13.03 0.75 -12.83
CA TYR A 122 12.66 -0.50 -13.48
C TYR A 122 13.27 -0.52 -14.88
N GLU A 123 13.36 -1.70 -15.46
CA GLU A 123 13.93 -1.92 -16.78
C GLU A 123 12.87 -2.50 -17.72
N ILE A 124 12.75 -1.92 -18.91
CA ILE A 124 11.88 -2.44 -19.97
C ILE A 124 12.70 -2.55 -21.24
N ASN A 125 12.76 -3.76 -21.83
CA ASN A 125 13.52 -4.03 -23.05
C ASN A 125 14.96 -3.50 -22.96
N ASN A 126 15.66 -3.79 -21.86
CA ASN A 126 17.03 -3.39 -21.55
C ASN A 126 17.25 -1.86 -21.41
N ASN A 127 16.19 -1.07 -21.31
CA ASN A 127 16.29 0.36 -21.02
C ASN A 127 15.82 0.62 -19.60
N THR A 128 16.65 1.33 -18.82
CA THR A 128 16.30 1.71 -17.44
C THR A 128 15.44 2.96 -17.44
N TYR A 129 14.36 2.92 -16.67
CA TYR A 129 13.41 4.00 -16.49
C TYR A 129 13.31 4.35 -15.03
N GLU A 130 13.16 5.63 -14.75
CA GLU A 130 12.79 6.11 -13.43
C GLU A 130 11.28 6.33 -13.38
N GLY A 131 10.61 5.61 -12.49
CA GLY A 131 9.19 5.76 -12.19
C GLY A 131 8.99 6.59 -10.93
N ARG A 132 8.06 7.54 -10.99
CA ARG A 132 7.54 8.28 -9.84
C ARG A 132 6.05 8.08 -9.76
N THR A 133 5.55 7.75 -8.58
CA THR A 133 4.12 7.71 -8.30
C THR A 133 3.80 8.71 -7.20
N ASP A 134 2.97 9.69 -7.52
CA ASP A 134 2.34 10.55 -6.53
C ASP A 134 1.06 9.87 -6.07
N PHE A 135 0.90 9.67 -4.77
CA PHE A 135 -0.26 8.98 -4.21
C PHE A 135 -0.96 9.82 -3.15
N PHE A 136 -2.26 9.69 -3.14
CA PHE A 136 -3.15 10.26 -2.15
C PHE A 136 -4.14 9.18 -1.71
N GLN A 137 -4.32 9.04 -0.41
CA GLN A 137 -5.27 8.12 0.19
C GLN A 137 -5.98 8.81 1.34
N THR A 138 -7.29 8.72 1.36
CA THR A 138 -8.09 9.17 2.50
C THR A 138 -9.13 8.14 2.85
N GLY A 139 -9.37 7.94 4.13
CA GLY A 139 -10.34 7.00 4.65
C GLY A 139 -11.10 7.57 5.82
N ILE A 140 -12.36 7.17 5.92
CA ILE A 140 -13.23 7.49 7.06
C ILE A 140 -13.84 6.19 7.54
N ASP A 141 -13.62 5.89 8.83
CA ASP A 141 -14.23 4.77 9.53
C ASP A 141 -15.25 5.31 10.51
N PHE A 142 -16.45 4.82 10.39
CA PHE A 142 -17.56 5.12 11.28
C PHE A 142 -18.02 3.82 11.94
N ASN A 143 -18.13 3.84 13.26
CA ASN A 143 -18.65 2.72 14.02
C ASN A 143 -19.60 3.27 15.08
N ALA A 144 -20.83 2.81 15.09
CA ALA A 144 -21.85 3.22 16.05
C ALA A 144 -22.66 2.03 16.56
N GLN A 145 -22.79 1.95 17.87
CA GLN A 145 -23.67 0.99 18.53
C GLN A 145 -24.81 1.75 19.20
N PHE A 146 -25.92 1.88 18.52
CA PHE A 146 -27.06 2.67 18.98
C PHE A 146 -27.77 2.03 20.17
N THR A 147 -27.80 0.69 20.23
CA THR A 147 -28.38 -0.09 21.28
C THR A 147 -27.56 -1.34 21.56
N LYS A 148 -27.88 -2.09 22.62
CA LYS A 148 -27.23 -3.38 22.90
C LYS A 148 -27.47 -4.43 21.79
N TRP A 149 -28.50 -4.22 20.99
CA TRP A 149 -28.93 -5.18 19.96
C TRP A 149 -28.71 -4.70 18.52
N PHE A 150 -28.33 -3.41 18.31
CA PHE A 150 -28.16 -2.86 16.97
C PHE A 150 -26.94 -1.93 16.87
N GLY A 151 -26.14 -2.12 15.83
CA GLY A 151 -25.05 -1.24 15.48
C GLY A 151 -24.72 -1.30 13.99
N ILE A 152 -24.00 -0.28 13.54
CA ILE A 152 -23.53 -0.14 12.16
C ILE A 152 -22.05 0.19 12.15
N SER A 153 -21.38 -0.27 11.12
CA SER A 153 -20.00 0.09 10.81
C SER A 153 -19.86 0.42 9.32
N SER A 154 -19.10 1.43 9.02
CA SER A 154 -18.82 1.84 7.63
C SER A 154 -17.36 2.20 7.51
N ILE A 155 -16.65 1.60 6.56
CA ILE A 155 -15.26 1.88 6.23
C ILE A 155 -15.26 2.36 4.78
N ASN A 156 -14.82 3.58 4.55
CA ASN A 156 -14.74 4.18 3.24
C ASN A 156 -13.31 4.58 2.95
N LEU A 157 -12.76 4.12 1.85
CA LEU A 157 -11.39 4.37 1.45
C LEU A 157 -11.34 4.87 0.01
N TYR A 158 -10.78 6.06 -0.17
CA TYR A 158 -10.47 6.62 -1.48
C TYR A 158 -8.97 6.63 -1.69
N THR A 159 -8.53 6.15 -2.85
CA THR A 159 -7.12 6.16 -3.26
C THR A 159 -6.99 6.80 -4.64
N PHE A 160 -6.00 7.65 -4.80
CA PHE A 160 -5.63 8.24 -6.09
C PHE A 160 -4.13 8.09 -6.30
N ASN A 161 -3.74 7.53 -7.46
CA ASN A 161 -2.35 7.36 -7.86
C ASN A 161 -2.12 7.98 -9.23
N LYS A 162 -1.04 8.76 -9.34
CA LYS A 162 -0.59 9.34 -10.60
C LYS A 162 0.86 8.94 -10.84
N THR A 163 1.08 8.19 -11.90
CA THR A 163 2.41 7.65 -12.24
C THR A 163 3.05 8.42 -13.37
N TYR A 164 4.34 8.67 -13.23
CA TYR A 164 5.21 9.34 -14.19
C TYR A 164 6.35 8.42 -14.56
N ILE A 165 6.76 8.44 -15.81
CA ILE A 165 7.90 7.69 -16.34
C ILE A 165 8.87 8.70 -16.97
N ASN A 166 10.14 8.72 -16.50
CA ASN A 166 11.14 9.69 -16.95
C ASN A 166 10.62 11.14 -16.93
N ASN A 167 9.96 11.53 -15.82
CA ASN A 167 9.33 12.83 -15.63
C ASN A 167 8.17 13.18 -16.61
N LYS A 168 7.77 12.24 -17.47
CA LYS A 168 6.57 12.40 -18.28
C LYS A 168 5.36 11.84 -17.53
N THR A 169 4.25 12.54 -17.55
CA THR A 169 3.00 12.04 -16.95
C THR A 169 2.55 10.80 -17.72
N SER A 170 2.33 9.69 -17.02
CA SER A 170 1.59 8.57 -17.57
C SER A 170 0.18 9.06 -17.91
N GLU A 171 -0.36 8.68 -19.05
CA GLU A 171 -1.74 8.99 -19.43
C GLU A 171 -2.77 8.32 -18.50
N LYS A 172 -2.33 7.44 -17.62
CA LYS A 172 -3.21 6.66 -16.76
C LYS A 172 -3.11 7.08 -15.29
N ASN A 173 -4.07 7.88 -14.85
CA ASN A 173 -4.36 8.10 -13.44
C ASN A 173 -5.29 6.98 -12.97
N ILE A 174 -5.04 6.44 -11.79
CA ILE A 174 -5.86 5.40 -11.19
C ILE A 174 -6.48 5.97 -9.91
N SER A 175 -7.81 5.99 -9.87
CA SER A 175 -8.56 6.28 -8.66
C SER A 175 -9.44 5.09 -8.31
N THR A 176 -9.49 4.76 -7.03
CA THR A 176 -10.34 3.69 -6.51
C THR A 176 -11.10 4.20 -5.29
N PHE A 177 -12.35 3.82 -5.21
CA PHE A 177 -13.17 4.03 -4.03
C PHE A 177 -13.67 2.68 -3.55
N ASN A 178 -13.37 2.33 -2.31
CA ASN A 178 -13.82 1.12 -1.66
C ASN A 178 -14.69 1.51 -0.47
N SER A 179 -15.85 0.92 -0.37
CA SER A 179 -16.78 1.12 0.74
C SER A 179 -17.23 -0.23 1.28
N LEU A 180 -17.00 -0.46 2.55
CA LEU A 180 -17.47 -1.65 3.26
C LEU A 180 -18.44 -1.18 4.34
N ASN A 181 -19.67 -1.62 4.24
CA ASN A 181 -20.72 -1.29 5.19
C ASN A 181 -21.23 -2.56 5.84
N SER A 182 -21.39 -2.52 7.15
CA SER A 182 -21.96 -3.64 7.90
C SER A 182 -22.95 -3.15 8.95
N ALA A 183 -23.94 -3.97 9.21
CA ALA A 183 -24.87 -3.79 10.31
C ALA A 183 -24.97 -5.10 11.08
N PHE A 184 -25.05 -5.01 12.39
CA PHE A 184 -25.31 -6.17 13.22
C PHE A 184 -26.60 -5.99 14.04
N ILE A 185 -27.33 -7.08 14.20
CA ILE A 185 -28.55 -7.15 14.98
C ILE A 185 -28.45 -8.36 15.93
N ASN A 186 -28.37 -8.11 17.20
CA ASN A 186 -28.41 -9.18 18.21
C ASN A 186 -29.89 -9.52 18.52
N LEU A 187 -30.38 -10.61 17.96
CA LEU A 187 -31.77 -11.06 18.15
C LEU A 187 -31.98 -11.67 19.55
N THR A 188 -30.96 -12.35 20.06
CA THR A 188 -30.91 -12.90 21.40
C THR A 188 -29.48 -12.80 21.97
N LYS A 189 -29.25 -13.22 23.22
CA LYS A 189 -27.89 -13.27 23.80
C LYS A 189 -26.93 -14.16 23.02
N ASN A 190 -27.43 -15.13 22.25
CA ASN A 190 -26.63 -16.13 21.55
C ASN A 190 -26.83 -16.11 20.03
N LEU A 191 -27.62 -15.19 19.48
CA LEU A 191 -27.91 -15.10 18.06
C LEU A 191 -27.68 -13.68 17.54
N THR A 192 -26.71 -13.52 16.68
CA THR A 192 -26.35 -12.27 15.98
C THR A 192 -26.54 -12.44 14.49
N LEU A 193 -27.25 -11.53 13.85
CA LEU A 193 -27.33 -11.39 12.40
C LEU A 193 -26.37 -10.29 11.97
N ASN A 194 -25.44 -10.62 11.06
CA ASN A 194 -24.56 -9.64 10.41
C ASN A 194 -24.96 -9.52 8.95
N VAL A 195 -25.08 -8.29 8.48
CA VAL A 195 -25.32 -7.96 7.07
C VAL A 195 -24.16 -7.10 6.61
N GLU A 196 -23.50 -7.52 5.53
CA GLU A 196 -22.36 -6.82 4.95
C GLU A 196 -22.64 -6.51 3.48
N GLY A 197 -22.19 -5.33 3.01
CA GLY A 197 -22.26 -4.88 1.64
C GLY A 197 -20.99 -4.15 1.22
N GLN A 198 -20.55 -4.37 -0.03
CA GLN A 198 -19.41 -3.70 -0.67
C GLN A 198 -19.89 -2.87 -1.86
#